data_1c6a3a3374c5ee7adf501e161b3bb299
#
_entry.id   1c6a3a3374c5ee7adf501e161b3bb299
#
_cell.length_a   1.000
_cell.length_b   1.000
_cell.length_c   1.000
_cell.angle_alpha   90.00
_cell.angle_beta   90.00
_cell.angle_gamma   90.00
#
_symmetry.space_group_name_H-M   'P 1'
#
loop_
_entity.id
_entity.type
_entity.pdbx_description
1 polymer ?
#
loop_
_entity_poly.entity_id
_entity_poly.type
_entity_poly.pdbx_seq_one_letter_code
_entity_poly.pdbx_strand_id
1 'polypeptide(L)'
;MLSNTAGTTIGTSPYSDSLKRRRKGAASALNRPSVQTYIPHLDLESKDFVAELLRYGKAGGEPVDPLPMIQRLSLSLALTLNWGVRMDSQENPLFQEITHVEEEVSRFRSTTGNLQDYIPLLRLNPFSFGSKKAGEMRDRRDVYLKALNMGLEQRMEKGIHNPCIQANVILDKETKLNEEELTSISLTMLSGGLDTVTTLLQWSVALLAQRPDIQEKARNAIDEFYSIEQPLCDALDDQKCRYVVALIRECLR
;
A
#
# COMPACT_ATOMS: atom_id res chain seq x y z
N MET A 1 -2.95 9.02 -22.10
CA MET A 1 -4.30 8.98 -21.64
C MET A 1 -4.53 8.21 -20.37
N LEU A 2 -3.82 8.63 -19.33
CA LEU A 2 -4.23 8.39 -17.96
C LEU A 2 -5.57 9.08 -17.66
N SER A 3 -6.05 9.98 -18.53
CA SER A 3 -7.35 10.64 -18.41
C SER A 3 -8.54 9.68 -18.31
N ASN A 4 -8.42 8.46 -18.85
CA ASN A 4 -9.45 7.44 -18.64
C ASN A 4 -9.38 6.81 -17.24
N THR A 5 -8.32 7.03 -16.48
CA THR A 5 -8.25 6.67 -15.08
C THR A 5 -8.65 7.83 -14.16
N ALA A 6 -8.80 9.04 -14.69
CA ALA A 6 -9.41 10.15 -13.97
C ALA A 6 -10.87 9.79 -13.70
N GLY A 7 -11.17 9.44 -12.46
CA GLY A 7 -12.48 8.92 -12.07
C GLY A 7 -12.55 7.44 -11.75
N THR A 8 -11.50 6.65 -12.00
CA THR A 8 -11.46 5.23 -11.61
C THR A 8 -11.07 5.00 -10.16
N THR A 9 -10.33 5.90 -9.52
CA THR A 9 -10.03 5.82 -8.09
C THR A 9 -10.93 6.76 -7.27
N ILE A 10 -11.13 6.48 -6.00
CA ILE A 10 -11.87 7.37 -5.09
C ILE A 10 -11.21 8.76 -5.03
N GLY A 11 -9.87 8.81 -5.03
CA GLY A 11 -9.10 10.05 -4.90
C GLY A 11 -9.12 10.94 -6.15
N THR A 12 -9.34 10.38 -7.33
CA THR A 12 -9.29 11.11 -8.61
C THR A 12 -10.67 11.27 -9.27
N SER A 13 -11.71 10.70 -8.67
CA SER A 13 -13.07 10.79 -9.21
C SER A 13 -13.70 12.16 -8.99
N PRO A 14 -14.40 12.71 -9.99
CA PRO A 14 -15.24 13.89 -9.82
C PRO A 14 -16.40 13.58 -8.87
N TYR A 15 -16.95 14.62 -8.26
CA TYR A 15 -18.10 14.47 -7.36
C TYR A 15 -19.31 13.89 -8.11
N SER A 16 -19.84 12.76 -7.61
CA SER A 16 -20.96 12.02 -8.24
C SER A 16 -21.59 11.08 -7.20
N ASP A 17 -22.77 10.56 -7.52
CA ASP A 17 -23.42 9.56 -6.67
C ASP A 17 -22.63 8.24 -6.62
N SER A 18 -21.96 7.87 -7.72
CA SER A 18 -21.02 6.74 -7.74
C SER A 18 -19.87 6.95 -6.75
N LEU A 19 -19.27 8.15 -6.71
CA LEU A 19 -18.22 8.46 -5.73
C LEU A 19 -18.75 8.35 -4.29
N LYS A 20 -19.98 8.83 -4.02
CA LYS A 20 -20.58 8.71 -2.68
C LYS A 20 -20.75 7.26 -2.25
N ARG A 21 -21.27 6.39 -3.16
CA ARG A 21 -21.44 4.96 -2.88
C ARG A 21 -20.10 4.28 -2.61
N ARG A 22 -19.08 4.52 -3.44
CA ARG A 22 -17.72 3.97 -3.25
C ARG A 22 -17.11 4.41 -1.92
N ARG A 23 -17.23 5.70 -1.57
CA ARG A 23 -16.76 6.21 -0.27
C ARG A 23 -17.50 5.59 0.90
N LYS A 24 -18.82 5.41 0.80
CA LYS A 24 -19.62 4.76 1.85
C LYS A 24 -19.16 3.31 2.04
N GLY A 25 -19.01 2.53 0.97
CA GLY A 25 -18.53 1.16 1.04
C GLY A 25 -17.13 1.03 1.63
N ALA A 26 -16.18 1.85 1.16
CA ALA A 26 -14.83 1.87 1.71
C ALA A 26 -14.80 2.30 3.19
N ALA A 27 -15.59 3.31 3.58
CA ALA A 27 -15.62 3.81 4.95
C ALA A 27 -16.13 2.77 5.97
N SER A 28 -17.07 1.91 5.58
CA SER A 28 -17.57 0.84 6.45
C SER A 28 -16.48 -0.19 6.79
N ALA A 29 -15.59 -0.47 5.83
CA ALA A 29 -14.47 -1.40 5.99
C ALA A 29 -13.23 -0.76 6.66
N LEU A 30 -13.16 0.57 6.73
CA LEU A 30 -12.04 1.33 7.31
C LEU A 30 -12.40 2.03 8.63
N ASN A 31 -13.57 1.73 9.21
CA ASN A 31 -13.93 2.25 10.51
C ASN A 31 -13.06 1.65 11.64
N ARG A 32 -13.05 2.29 12.81
CA ARG A 32 -12.21 1.85 13.95
C ARG A 32 -12.38 0.38 14.32
N PRO A 33 -13.58 -0.18 14.46
CA PRO A 33 -13.74 -1.60 14.76
C PRO A 33 -13.12 -2.52 13.69
N SER A 34 -13.29 -2.19 12.41
CA SER A 34 -12.70 -2.98 11.32
C SER A 34 -11.18 -2.90 11.31
N VAL A 35 -10.61 -1.71 11.54
CA VAL A 35 -9.15 -1.51 11.61
C VAL A 35 -8.52 -2.33 12.74
N GLN A 36 -9.18 -2.48 13.87
CA GLN A 36 -8.68 -3.32 14.96
C GLN A 36 -8.51 -4.79 14.56
N THR A 37 -9.35 -5.29 13.65
CA THR A 37 -9.22 -6.68 13.16
C THR A 37 -7.99 -6.87 12.27
N TYR A 38 -7.38 -5.80 11.77
CA TYR A 38 -6.22 -5.84 10.89
C TYR A 38 -4.88 -5.76 11.66
N ILE A 39 -4.90 -5.40 12.94
CA ILE A 39 -3.68 -5.26 13.77
C ILE A 39 -2.80 -6.52 13.76
N PRO A 40 -3.32 -7.76 13.85
CA PRO A 40 -2.49 -8.96 13.78
C PRO A 40 -1.70 -9.09 12.48
N HIS A 41 -2.24 -8.58 11.36
CA HIS A 41 -1.53 -8.57 10.08
C HIS A 41 -0.39 -7.55 10.08
N LEU A 42 -0.60 -6.38 10.69
CA LEU A 42 0.45 -5.37 10.86
C LEU A 42 1.60 -5.92 11.71
N ASP A 43 1.28 -6.59 12.81
CA ASP A 43 2.26 -7.21 13.70
C ASP A 43 3.08 -8.28 12.96
N LEU A 44 2.41 -9.18 12.24
CA LEU A 44 3.07 -10.22 11.45
C LEU A 44 4.01 -9.63 10.39
N GLU A 45 3.51 -8.69 9.58
CA GLU A 45 4.29 -8.12 8.48
C GLU A 45 5.46 -7.26 8.97
N SER A 46 5.32 -6.56 10.09
CA SER A 46 6.42 -5.80 10.68
C SER A 46 7.53 -6.72 11.23
N LYS A 47 7.18 -7.84 11.83
CA LYS A 47 8.14 -8.85 12.28
C LYS A 47 8.87 -9.50 11.12
N ASP A 48 8.15 -9.84 10.05
CA ASP A 48 8.77 -10.38 8.85
C ASP A 48 9.69 -9.37 8.16
N PHE A 49 9.32 -8.10 8.13
CA PHE A 49 10.19 -7.03 7.61
C PHE A 49 11.52 -6.96 8.37
N VAL A 50 11.48 -7.02 9.70
CA VAL A 50 12.70 -7.05 10.51
C VAL A 50 13.52 -8.32 10.24
N ALA A 51 12.86 -9.49 10.12
CA ALA A 51 13.52 -10.74 9.79
C ALA A 51 14.19 -10.71 8.41
N GLU A 52 13.55 -10.09 7.42
CA GLU A 52 14.15 -9.88 6.08
C GLU A 52 15.37 -8.98 6.15
N LEU A 53 15.30 -7.85 6.87
CA LEU A 53 16.46 -6.96 7.07
C LEU A 53 17.64 -7.70 7.70
N LEU A 54 17.38 -8.52 8.72
CA LEU A 54 18.42 -9.33 9.37
C LEU A 54 19.01 -10.37 8.42
N ARG A 55 18.18 -11.04 7.63
CA ARG A 55 18.59 -12.08 6.68
C ARG A 55 19.42 -11.50 5.55
N TYR A 56 18.95 -10.48 4.87
CA TYR A 56 19.62 -9.88 3.71
C TYR A 56 20.84 -9.05 4.12
N GLY A 57 20.77 -8.38 5.27
CA GLY A 57 21.89 -7.64 5.86
C GLY A 57 22.88 -8.51 6.65
N LYS A 58 22.71 -9.84 6.67
CA LYS A 58 23.54 -10.78 7.43
C LYS A 58 23.78 -10.30 8.89
N ALA A 59 22.69 -9.97 9.56
CA ALA A 59 22.68 -9.44 10.90
C ALA A 59 23.55 -8.17 11.09
N GLY A 60 23.59 -7.31 10.08
CA GLY A 60 24.38 -6.07 10.08
C GLY A 60 25.80 -6.20 9.51
N GLY A 61 26.17 -7.38 9.01
CA GLY A 61 27.47 -7.61 8.38
C GLY A 61 27.59 -7.11 6.95
N GLU A 62 26.47 -6.87 6.26
CA GLU A 62 26.44 -6.38 4.88
C GLU A 62 25.49 -5.21 4.72
N PRO A 63 25.84 -4.22 3.87
CA PRO A 63 24.91 -3.17 3.48
C PRO A 63 23.70 -3.76 2.75
N VAL A 64 22.49 -3.27 3.04
CA VAL A 64 21.26 -3.72 2.42
C VAL A 64 20.46 -2.53 1.89
N ASP A 65 19.87 -2.68 0.70
CA ASP A 65 18.83 -1.78 0.24
C ASP A 65 17.49 -2.19 0.88
N PRO A 66 16.90 -1.38 1.76
CA PRO A 66 15.66 -1.73 2.43
C PRO A 66 14.43 -1.62 1.52
N LEU A 67 14.54 -0.98 0.35
CA LEU A 67 13.39 -0.65 -0.49
C LEU A 67 12.55 -1.87 -0.90
N PRO A 68 13.12 -2.98 -1.43
CA PRO A 68 12.31 -4.14 -1.81
C PRO A 68 11.55 -4.76 -0.63
N MET A 69 12.16 -4.76 0.56
CA MET A 69 11.53 -5.29 1.78
C MET A 69 10.39 -4.37 2.27
N ILE A 70 10.59 -3.05 2.19
CA ILE A 70 9.54 -2.06 2.50
C ILE A 70 8.37 -2.18 1.50
N GLN A 71 8.68 -2.35 0.22
CA GLN A 71 7.65 -2.56 -0.81
C GLN A 71 6.89 -3.87 -0.58
N ARG A 72 7.58 -4.97 -0.21
CA ARG A 72 6.92 -6.23 0.14
C ARG A 72 6.00 -6.08 1.34
N LEU A 73 6.47 -5.44 2.41
CA LEU A 73 5.65 -5.11 3.59
C LEU A 73 4.39 -4.34 3.19
N SER A 74 4.55 -3.24 2.47
CA SER A 74 3.45 -2.36 2.07
C SER A 74 2.47 -3.06 1.13
N LEU A 75 2.99 -3.82 0.16
CA LEU A 75 2.15 -4.59 -0.77
C LEU A 75 1.41 -5.72 -0.05
N SER A 76 2.07 -6.46 0.84
CA SER A 76 1.43 -7.53 1.61
C SER A 76 0.29 -6.99 2.46
N LEU A 77 0.47 -5.85 3.14
CA LEU A 77 -0.60 -5.19 3.87
C LEU A 77 -1.75 -4.78 2.96
N ALA A 78 -1.45 -4.14 1.81
CA ALA A 78 -2.48 -3.73 0.85
C ALA A 78 -3.28 -4.92 0.30
N LEU A 79 -2.62 -6.02 -0.05
CA LEU A 79 -3.26 -7.23 -0.56
C LEU A 79 -4.06 -7.97 0.53
N THR A 80 -3.50 -8.08 1.74
CA THR A 80 -4.19 -8.75 2.85
C THR A 80 -5.44 -7.98 3.25
N LEU A 81 -5.34 -6.66 3.40
CA LEU A 81 -6.47 -5.82 3.78
C LEU A 81 -7.55 -5.79 2.69
N ASN A 82 -7.15 -5.80 1.43
CA ASN A 82 -8.09 -5.64 0.33
C ASN A 82 -8.70 -6.96 -0.15
N TRP A 83 -7.89 -8.02 -0.30
CA TRP A 83 -8.34 -9.33 -0.83
C TRP A 83 -8.14 -10.51 0.10
N GLY A 84 -7.59 -10.32 1.29
CA GLY A 84 -7.29 -11.41 2.22
C GLY A 84 -6.16 -12.32 1.73
N VAL A 85 -5.23 -11.80 0.90
CA VAL A 85 -4.09 -12.53 0.32
C VAL A 85 -2.81 -11.89 0.77
N ARG A 86 -1.88 -12.69 1.28
CA ARG A 86 -0.57 -12.24 1.73
C ARG A 86 0.47 -12.30 0.61
N MET A 87 1.42 -11.35 0.60
CA MET A 87 2.64 -11.40 -0.20
C MET A 87 3.82 -11.82 0.69
N ASP A 88 4.25 -13.04 0.54
CA ASP A 88 5.23 -13.70 1.41
C ASP A 88 6.70 -13.49 0.97
N SER A 89 6.93 -13.11 -0.28
CA SER A 89 8.28 -12.95 -0.82
C SER A 89 8.36 -11.85 -1.86
N GLN A 90 9.48 -11.11 -1.84
CA GLN A 90 9.85 -10.17 -2.91
C GLN A 90 10.28 -10.87 -4.21
N GLU A 91 10.53 -12.16 -4.16
CA GLU A 91 10.87 -12.99 -5.34
C GLU A 91 9.62 -13.48 -6.08
N ASN A 92 8.43 -13.27 -5.51
CA ASN A 92 7.18 -13.64 -6.13
C ASN A 92 6.96 -12.85 -7.44
N PRO A 93 6.67 -13.50 -8.58
CA PRO A 93 6.43 -12.81 -9.86
C PRO A 93 5.33 -11.76 -9.78
N LEU A 94 4.28 -11.99 -8.98
CA LEU A 94 3.20 -11.02 -8.78
C LEU A 94 3.70 -9.77 -8.03
N PHE A 95 4.62 -9.93 -7.07
CA PHE A 95 5.25 -8.79 -6.40
C PHE A 95 6.00 -7.92 -7.39
N GLN A 96 6.84 -8.53 -8.24
CA GLN A 96 7.62 -7.80 -9.23
C GLN A 96 6.72 -7.12 -10.27
N GLU A 97 5.65 -7.77 -10.68
CA GLU A 97 4.69 -7.21 -11.64
C GLU A 97 3.96 -5.98 -11.06
N ILE A 98 3.40 -6.11 -9.87
CA ILE A 98 2.64 -5.01 -9.23
C ILE A 98 3.56 -3.82 -8.94
N THR A 99 4.73 -4.05 -8.32
CA THR A 99 5.65 -2.97 -7.97
C THR A 99 6.15 -2.23 -9.22
N HIS A 100 6.49 -2.95 -10.28
CA HIS A 100 6.90 -2.34 -11.54
C HIS A 100 5.78 -1.50 -12.17
N VAL A 101 4.57 -2.04 -12.26
CA VAL A 101 3.44 -1.35 -12.88
C VAL A 101 3.05 -0.10 -12.08
N GLU A 102 2.96 -0.19 -10.75
CA GLU A 102 2.59 0.95 -9.92
C GLU A 102 3.69 2.04 -9.92
N GLU A 103 4.97 1.66 -9.96
CA GLU A 103 6.08 2.62 -10.11
C GLU A 103 5.96 3.39 -11.43
N GLU A 104 5.74 2.70 -12.55
CA GLU A 104 5.57 3.35 -13.85
C GLU A 104 4.31 4.24 -13.88
N VAL A 105 3.20 3.78 -13.28
CA VAL A 105 1.98 4.60 -13.15
C VAL A 105 2.25 5.85 -12.32
N SER A 106 3.01 5.74 -11.23
CA SER A 106 3.41 6.87 -10.39
C SER A 106 4.27 7.87 -11.17
N ARG A 107 5.23 7.40 -11.97
CA ARG A 107 6.02 8.24 -12.88
C ARG A 107 5.15 9.01 -13.87
N PHE A 108 4.14 8.37 -14.47
CA PHE A 108 3.21 9.05 -15.38
C PHE A 108 2.31 10.09 -14.70
N ARG A 109 2.06 9.94 -13.40
CA ARG A 109 1.30 10.92 -12.61
C ARG A 109 2.15 12.10 -12.15
N SER A 110 3.47 11.97 -12.21
CA SER A 110 4.38 13.04 -11.81
C SER A 110 4.35 14.21 -12.82
N THR A 111 4.59 15.42 -12.33
CA THR A 111 4.64 16.63 -13.15
C THR A 111 5.69 16.52 -14.27
N THR A 112 6.83 15.89 -13.96
CA THR A 112 7.93 15.70 -14.92
C THR A 112 7.65 14.57 -15.90
N GLY A 113 6.89 13.55 -15.51
CA GLY A 113 6.53 12.42 -16.37
C GLY A 113 5.41 12.73 -17.36
N ASN A 114 4.60 13.76 -17.11
CA ASN A 114 3.43 14.09 -17.92
C ASN A 114 3.31 15.59 -18.22
N LEU A 115 4.32 16.13 -18.86
CA LEU A 115 4.32 17.54 -19.30
C LEU A 115 3.14 17.90 -20.22
N GLN A 116 2.54 16.91 -20.89
CA GLN A 116 1.39 17.12 -21.79
C GLN A 116 0.14 17.61 -21.05
N ASP A 117 0.02 17.35 -19.75
CA ASP A 117 -1.11 17.85 -18.95
C ASP A 117 -0.95 19.35 -18.64
N TYR A 118 0.28 19.84 -18.61
CA TYR A 118 0.60 21.23 -18.31
C TYR A 118 0.81 22.10 -19.56
N ILE A 119 1.28 21.48 -20.66
CA ILE A 119 1.56 22.17 -21.92
C ILE A 119 0.65 21.59 -23.01
N PRO A 120 -0.51 22.23 -23.30
CA PRO A 120 -1.50 21.69 -24.25
C PRO A 120 -0.94 21.43 -25.66
N LEU A 121 0.04 22.20 -26.11
CA LEU A 121 0.70 22.01 -27.41
C LEU A 121 1.38 20.64 -27.55
N LEU A 122 1.87 20.06 -26.46
CA LEU A 122 2.50 18.73 -26.48
C LEU A 122 1.48 17.60 -26.75
N ARG A 123 0.19 17.86 -26.57
CA ARG A 123 -0.90 16.90 -26.90
C ARG A 123 -1.07 16.70 -28.42
N LEU A 124 -0.59 17.65 -29.21
CA LEU A 124 -0.64 17.58 -30.68
C LEU A 124 0.50 16.74 -31.27
N ASN A 125 1.43 16.26 -30.45
CA ASN A 125 2.52 15.42 -30.90
C ASN A 125 2.03 14.00 -31.20
N PRO A 126 2.01 13.56 -32.48
CA PRO A 126 1.52 12.23 -32.87
C PRO A 126 2.43 11.08 -32.37
N PHE A 127 3.66 11.38 -31.97
CA PHE A 127 4.66 10.42 -31.50
C PHE A 127 4.71 10.34 -29.95
N SER A 128 3.58 10.44 -29.28
CA SER A 128 3.56 10.36 -27.81
C SER A 128 3.78 8.91 -27.32
N PHE A 129 5.04 8.50 -27.24
CA PHE A 129 5.45 7.20 -26.65
C PHE A 129 4.88 7.00 -25.23
N GLY A 130 4.72 8.09 -24.47
CA GLY A 130 4.13 8.04 -23.14
C GLY A 130 2.70 7.51 -23.10
N SER A 131 1.86 7.85 -24.08
CA SER A 131 0.47 7.37 -24.14
C SER A 131 0.37 5.87 -24.38
N LYS A 132 1.25 5.31 -25.23
CA LYS A 132 1.29 3.87 -25.51
C LYS A 132 1.73 3.09 -24.26
N LYS A 133 2.81 3.52 -23.63
CA LYS A 133 3.32 2.89 -22.40
C LYS A 133 2.32 3.00 -21.24
N ALA A 134 1.66 4.13 -21.07
CA ALA A 134 0.60 4.28 -20.07
C ALA A 134 -0.59 3.34 -20.32
N GLY A 135 -0.96 3.12 -21.59
CA GLY A 135 -1.97 2.12 -21.98
C GLY A 135 -1.53 0.71 -21.59
N GLU A 136 -0.31 0.34 -21.92
CA GLU A 136 0.27 -0.97 -21.57
C GLU A 136 0.26 -1.19 -20.06
N MET A 137 0.71 -0.22 -19.26
CA MET A 137 0.71 -0.34 -17.78
C MET A 137 -0.70 -0.48 -17.22
N ARG A 138 -1.68 0.24 -17.80
CA ARG A 138 -3.08 0.06 -17.42
C ARG A 138 -3.56 -1.35 -17.71
N ASP A 139 -3.31 -1.87 -18.90
CA ASP A 139 -3.78 -3.19 -19.31
C ASP A 139 -3.15 -4.30 -18.45
N ARG A 140 -1.86 -4.19 -18.12
CA ARG A 140 -1.17 -5.08 -17.16
C ARG A 140 -1.80 -5.00 -15.78
N ARG A 141 -2.10 -3.79 -15.31
CA ARG A 141 -2.77 -3.58 -14.02
C ARG A 141 -4.15 -4.23 -13.97
N ASP A 142 -4.93 -4.10 -15.04
CA ASP A 142 -6.26 -4.67 -15.13
C ASP A 142 -6.20 -6.21 -15.08
N VAL A 143 -5.15 -6.83 -15.62
CA VAL A 143 -4.94 -8.28 -15.55
C VAL A 143 -4.77 -8.76 -14.11
N TYR A 144 -3.85 -8.17 -13.34
CA TYR A 144 -3.65 -8.65 -11.96
C TYR A 144 -4.80 -8.25 -11.02
N LEU A 145 -5.45 -7.10 -11.20
CA LEU A 145 -6.65 -6.75 -10.43
C LEU A 145 -7.78 -7.74 -10.67
N LYS A 146 -8.03 -8.11 -11.92
CA LYS A 146 -9.02 -9.12 -12.28
C LYS A 146 -8.69 -10.47 -11.66
N ALA A 147 -7.44 -10.91 -11.70
CA ALA A 147 -7.01 -12.16 -11.08
C ALA A 147 -7.22 -12.15 -9.56
N LEU A 148 -6.90 -11.05 -8.88
CA LEU A 148 -7.12 -10.89 -7.44
C LEU A 148 -8.61 -10.92 -7.07
N ASN A 149 -9.46 -10.21 -7.83
CA ASN A 149 -10.91 -10.18 -7.61
C ASN A 149 -11.52 -11.58 -7.83
N MET A 150 -11.22 -12.25 -8.95
CA MET A 150 -11.68 -13.61 -9.22
C MET A 150 -11.23 -14.61 -8.15
N GLY A 151 -9.98 -14.48 -7.69
CA GLY A 151 -9.47 -15.33 -6.61
C GLY A 151 -10.21 -15.11 -5.28
N LEU A 152 -10.63 -13.87 -4.98
CA LEU A 152 -11.45 -13.59 -3.82
C LEU A 152 -12.86 -14.18 -3.97
N GLU A 153 -13.53 -13.98 -5.10
CA GLU A 153 -14.85 -14.53 -5.39
C GLU A 153 -14.89 -16.05 -5.22
N GLN A 154 -13.90 -16.77 -5.78
CA GLN A 154 -13.78 -18.22 -5.62
C GLN A 154 -13.61 -18.65 -4.15
N ARG A 155 -12.86 -17.88 -3.35
CA ARG A 155 -12.75 -18.18 -1.91
C ARG A 155 -14.02 -17.87 -1.16
N MET A 156 -14.75 -16.83 -1.54
CA MET A 156 -16.07 -16.51 -0.96
C MET A 156 -17.10 -17.59 -1.28
N GLU A 157 -17.17 -18.08 -2.51
CA GLU A 157 -18.05 -19.19 -2.90
C GLU A 157 -17.78 -20.47 -2.11
N LYS A 158 -16.51 -20.74 -1.83
CA LYS A 158 -16.09 -21.90 -1.01
C LYS A 158 -16.21 -21.67 0.50
N GLY A 159 -16.54 -20.47 0.95
CA GLY A 159 -16.61 -20.11 2.37
C GLY A 159 -15.26 -20.10 3.12
N ILE A 160 -14.14 -19.97 2.40
CA ILE A 160 -12.77 -20.02 2.95
C ILE A 160 -12.02 -18.68 2.81
N HIS A 161 -12.73 -17.59 2.52
CA HIS A 161 -12.13 -16.27 2.43
C HIS A 161 -11.77 -15.71 3.81
N ASN A 162 -10.64 -15.01 3.86
CA ASN A 162 -10.28 -14.21 5.02
C ASN A 162 -11.11 -12.92 5.05
N PRO A 163 -11.42 -12.36 6.24
CA PRO A 163 -12.03 -11.04 6.36
C PRO A 163 -11.17 -10.01 5.64
N CYS A 164 -11.77 -9.26 4.71
CA CYS A 164 -11.07 -8.24 3.94
C CYS A 164 -12.06 -7.17 3.43
N ILE A 165 -11.51 -6.03 2.99
CA ILE A 165 -12.31 -4.89 2.57
C ILE A 165 -13.27 -5.27 1.43
N GLN A 166 -12.78 -5.95 0.40
CA GLN A 166 -13.60 -6.32 -0.75
C GLN A 166 -14.71 -7.32 -0.38
N ALA A 167 -14.42 -8.31 0.45
CA ALA A 167 -15.45 -9.23 0.93
C ALA A 167 -16.54 -8.48 1.69
N ASN A 168 -16.17 -7.57 2.59
CA ASN A 168 -17.12 -6.77 3.35
C ASN A 168 -17.98 -5.88 2.43
N VAL A 169 -17.36 -5.28 1.42
CA VAL A 169 -18.07 -4.41 0.45
C VAL A 169 -19.01 -5.22 -0.46
N ILE A 170 -18.61 -6.42 -0.90
CA ILE A 170 -19.45 -7.32 -1.70
C ILE A 170 -20.64 -7.82 -0.89
N LEU A 171 -20.45 -8.13 0.40
CA LEU A 171 -21.50 -8.62 1.30
C LEU A 171 -22.45 -7.50 1.79
N ASP A 172 -22.07 -6.23 1.62
CA ASP A 172 -22.90 -5.10 2.02
C ASP A 172 -24.07 -4.91 1.03
N LYS A 173 -25.25 -5.34 1.47
CA LYS A 173 -26.49 -5.25 0.70
C LYS A 173 -27.03 -3.82 0.53
N GLU A 174 -26.56 -2.87 1.35
CA GLU A 174 -27.05 -1.50 1.31
C GLU A 174 -26.39 -0.67 0.18
N THR A 175 -25.11 -0.88 -0.09
CA THR A 175 -24.36 -0.04 -1.02
C THR A 175 -24.52 -0.44 -2.48
N LYS A 176 -24.86 -1.69 -2.79
CA LYS A 176 -25.09 -2.24 -4.16
C LYS A 176 -24.13 -1.67 -5.20
N LEU A 177 -22.83 -1.91 -5.00
CA LEU A 177 -21.80 -1.44 -5.91
C LEU A 177 -21.75 -2.32 -7.17
N ASN A 178 -21.50 -1.70 -8.32
CA ASN A 178 -21.22 -2.44 -9.55
C ASN A 178 -19.73 -2.83 -9.62
N GLU A 179 -19.37 -3.65 -10.62
CA GLU A 179 -18.00 -4.16 -10.80
C GLU A 179 -16.96 -3.03 -10.96
N GLU A 180 -17.29 -1.97 -11.69
CA GLU A 180 -16.40 -0.81 -11.86
C GLU A 180 -16.18 -0.07 -10.54
N GLU A 181 -17.20 0.05 -9.72
CA GLU A 181 -17.13 0.69 -8.40
C GLU A 181 -16.30 -0.15 -7.42
N LEU A 182 -16.45 -1.48 -7.46
CA LEU A 182 -15.63 -2.42 -6.69
C LEU A 182 -14.15 -2.35 -7.12
N THR A 183 -13.89 -2.39 -8.42
CA THR A 183 -12.54 -2.25 -8.98
C THR A 183 -11.90 -0.91 -8.60
N SER A 184 -12.71 0.16 -8.57
CA SER A 184 -12.25 1.48 -8.13
C SER A 184 -11.82 1.51 -6.67
N ILE A 185 -12.54 0.82 -5.77
CA ILE A 185 -12.15 0.69 -4.37
C ILE A 185 -10.86 -0.12 -4.27
N SER A 186 -10.79 -1.28 -4.94
CA SER A 186 -9.60 -2.14 -4.98
C SER A 186 -8.36 -1.39 -5.40
N LEU A 187 -8.45 -0.67 -6.51
CA LEU A 187 -7.36 0.13 -7.05
C LEU A 187 -6.93 1.24 -6.10
N THR A 188 -7.89 1.92 -5.47
CA THR A 188 -7.58 2.98 -4.50
C THR A 188 -6.80 2.43 -3.30
N MET A 189 -7.21 1.28 -2.79
CA MET A 189 -6.56 0.66 -1.63
C MET A 189 -5.18 0.11 -1.98
N LEU A 190 -5.02 -0.47 -3.16
CA LEU A 190 -3.72 -0.98 -3.62
C LEU A 190 -2.71 0.14 -3.82
N SER A 191 -3.01 1.10 -4.70
CA SER A 191 -2.09 2.19 -5.01
C SER A 191 -1.82 3.09 -3.79
N GLY A 192 -2.87 3.39 -2.99
CA GLY A 192 -2.71 4.21 -1.79
C GLY A 192 -1.92 3.50 -0.69
N GLY A 193 -2.10 2.19 -0.53
CA GLY A 193 -1.39 1.40 0.48
C GLY A 193 0.07 1.14 0.13
N LEU A 194 0.39 0.94 -1.13
CA LEU A 194 1.76 0.66 -1.56
C LEU A 194 2.65 1.91 -1.51
N ASP A 195 2.30 2.97 -2.24
CA ASP A 195 3.17 4.12 -2.45
C ASP A 195 3.41 4.94 -1.17
N THR A 196 2.35 5.20 -0.40
CA THR A 196 2.44 6.11 0.74
C THR A 196 3.26 5.53 1.89
N VAL A 197 3.01 4.25 2.23
CA VAL A 197 3.74 3.55 3.30
C VAL A 197 5.19 3.32 2.89
N THR A 198 5.43 2.89 1.65
CA THR A 198 6.78 2.69 1.12
C THR A 198 7.61 3.97 1.20
N THR A 199 7.06 5.09 0.73
CA THR A 199 7.76 6.38 0.74
C THR A 199 8.06 6.84 2.16
N LEU A 200 7.08 6.74 3.06
CA LEU A 200 7.27 7.14 4.46
C LEU A 200 8.38 6.33 5.14
N LEU A 201 8.33 5.01 5.03
CA LEU A 201 9.33 4.14 5.66
C LEU A 201 10.71 4.32 5.05
N GLN A 202 10.82 4.44 3.72
CA GLN A 202 12.09 4.67 3.04
C GLN A 202 12.75 5.98 3.52
N TRP A 203 12.00 7.08 3.56
CA TRP A 203 12.50 8.35 4.07
C TRP A 203 12.83 8.30 5.54
N SER A 204 12.02 7.65 6.37
CA SER A 204 12.29 7.50 7.80
C SER A 204 13.61 6.75 8.05
N VAL A 205 13.83 5.65 7.33
CA VAL A 205 15.10 4.89 7.41
C VAL A 205 16.28 5.74 6.96
N ALA A 206 16.17 6.46 5.84
CA ALA A 206 17.22 7.32 5.31
C ALA A 206 17.57 8.49 6.27
N LEU A 207 16.57 9.11 6.88
CA LEU A 207 16.77 10.18 7.87
C LEU A 207 17.41 9.64 9.15
N LEU A 208 16.94 8.50 9.64
CA LEU A 208 17.50 7.86 10.82
C LEU A 208 18.95 7.44 10.61
N ALA A 209 19.31 6.95 9.43
CA ALA A 209 20.69 6.59 9.10
C ALA A 209 21.66 7.79 9.22
N GLN A 210 21.18 9.01 9.00
CA GLN A 210 21.95 10.25 9.13
C GLN A 210 21.94 10.84 10.55
N ARG A 211 21.13 10.29 11.46
CA ARG A 211 20.92 10.82 12.82
C ARG A 211 21.09 9.75 13.89
N PRO A 212 22.36 9.29 14.11
CA PRO A 212 22.66 8.30 15.15
C PRO A 212 22.19 8.72 16.54
N ASP A 213 22.25 10.03 16.84
CA ASP A 213 21.75 10.60 18.09
C ASP A 213 20.26 10.37 18.33
N ILE A 214 19.45 10.44 17.28
CA ILE A 214 18.00 10.17 17.33
C ILE A 214 17.74 8.67 17.41
N GLN A 215 18.50 7.86 16.66
CA GLN A 215 18.42 6.40 16.75
C GLN A 215 18.68 5.89 18.17
N GLU A 216 19.74 6.38 18.81
CA GLU A 216 20.10 6.00 20.18
C GLU A 216 18.99 6.38 21.16
N LYS A 217 18.46 7.60 21.09
CA LYS A 217 17.34 8.03 21.94
C LYS A 217 16.09 7.19 21.72
N ALA A 218 15.78 6.85 20.46
CA ALA A 218 14.63 6.00 20.15
C ALA A 218 14.81 4.59 20.69
N ARG A 219 16.01 4.02 20.55
CA ARG A 219 16.36 2.71 21.11
C ARG A 219 16.22 2.70 22.63
N ASN A 220 16.84 3.66 23.32
CA ASN A 220 16.74 3.75 24.77
C ASN A 220 15.29 3.88 25.25
N ALA A 221 14.47 4.68 24.56
CA ALA A 221 13.05 4.82 24.89
C ALA A 221 12.25 3.51 24.66
N ILE A 222 12.64 2.70 23.68
CA ILE A 222 12.06 1.38 23.44
C ILE A 222 12.52 0.40 24.50
N ASP A 223 13.80 0.38 24.84
CA ASP A 223 14.39 -0.51 25.86
C ASP A 223 13.84 -0.21 27.26
N GLU A 224 13.54 1.04 27.58
CA GLU A 224 12.84 1.43 28.83
C GLU A 224 11.39 0.94 28.86
N PHE A 225 10.74 0.84 27.70
CA PHE A 225 9.33 0.47 27.58
C PHE A 225 9.12 -1.05 27.50
N TYR A 226 9.99 -1.76 26.77
CA TYR A 226 9.95 -3.20 26.57
C TYR A 226 11.02 -3.91 27.40
N SER A 227 10.66 -5.10 27.91
CA SER A 227 11.63 -5.94 28.62
C SER A 227 12.50 -6.75 27.64
N ILE A 228 13.63 -7.26 28.14
CA ILE A 228 14.50 -8.18 27.39
C ILE A 228 13.74 -9.44 26.93
N GLU A 229 12.68 -9.82 27.65
CA GLU A 229 11.84 -10.99 27.34
C GLU A 229 10.86 -10.74 26.18
N GLN A 230 10.55 -9.46 25.90
CA GLN A 230 9.71 -9.04 24.79
C GLN A 230 10.38 -7.89 24.01
N PRO A 231 11.43 -8.18 23.26
CA PRO A 231 12.23 -7.14 22.60
C PRO A 231 11.56 -6.55 21.36
N LEU A 232 10.47 -7.16 20.85
CA LEU A 232 9.75 -6.68 19.67
C LEU A 232 8.47 -5.96 20.10
N CYS A 233 8.23 -4.80 19.48
CA CYS A 233 7.01 -4.03 19.67
C CYS A 233 5.78 -4.85 19.31
N ASP A 234 4.73 -4.74 20.11
CA ASP A 234 3.42 -5.22 19.76
C ASP A 234 2.66 -4.11 19.01
N ALA A 235 1.99 -4.45 17.92
CA ALA A 235 1.17 -3.49 17.18
C ALA A 235 0.01 -2.90 18.00
N LEU A 236 -0.37 -3.56 19.12
CA LEU A 236 -1.33 -3.04 20.09
C LEU A 236 -0.74 -1.94 21.01
N ASP A 237 0.57 -1.78 21.01
CA ASP A 237 1.26 -0.76 21.79
C ASP A 237 1.35 0.60 21.08
N ASP A 238 0.56 0.76 20.04
CA ASP A 238 0.40 2.01 19.32
C ASP A 238 0.28 3.19 20.30
N GLN A 239 1.06 4.22 20.05
CA GLN A 239 1.11 5.47 20.81
C GLN A 239 1.53 5.39 22.30
N LYS A 240 1.95 4.24 22.80
CA LYS A 240 2.39 4.12 24.21
C LYS A 240 3.80 4.66 24.44
N CYS A 241 4.77 4.37 23.57
CA CYS A 241 6.12 4.93 23.64
C CYS A 241 6.15 6.36 23.09
N ARG A 242 6.15 7.36 23.98
CA ARG A 242 6.03 8.79 23.63
C ARG A 242 7.10 9.28 22.66
N TYR A 243 8.35 8.82 22.83
CA TYR A 243 9.44 9.23 21.96
C TYR A 243 9.25 8.69 20.53
N VAL A 244 8.87 7.43 20.38
CA VAL A 244 8.58 6.82 19.08
C VAL A 244 7.40 7.52 18.40
N VAL A 245 6.34 7.86 19.15
CA VAL A 245 5.22 8.63 18.64
C VAL A 245 5.65 9.99 18.10
N ALA A 246 6.51 10.70 18.84
CA ALA A 246 7.04 12.00 18.42
C ALA A 246 7.91 11.86 17.17
N LEU A 247 8.75 10.82 17.10
CA LEU A 247 9.57 10.52 15.93
C LEU A 247 8.71 10.27 14.68
N ILE A 248 7.69 9.42 14.79
CA ILE A 248 6.77 9.14 13.67
C ILE A 248 6.08 10.42 13.19
N ARG A 249 5.61 11.26 14.12
CA ARG A 249 4.98 12.54 13.77
C ARG A 249 5.95 13.49 13.05
N GLU A 250 7.22 13.49 13.43
CA GLU A 250 8.23 14.31 12.76
C GLU A 250 8.56 13.76 11.37
N CYS A 251 8.60 12.44 11.18
CA CYS A 251 8.76 11.82 9.85
C CYS A 251 7.58 12.12 8.91
N LEU A 252 6.38 12.34 9.46
CA LEU A 252 5.18 12.70 8.70
C LEU A 252 5.07 14.19 8.38
N ARG A 253 5.90 15.04 8.99
CA ARG A 253 5.88 16.49 8.78
C ARG A 253 6.69 16.91 7.56
#